data_b532b26a33161cf64347a93c1606abef
#
_entry.id   b532b26a33161cf64347a93c1606abef
#
_cell.length_a   1.000
_cell.length_b   1.000
_cell.length_c   1.000
_cell.angle_alpha   90.00
_cell.angle_beta   90.00
_cell.angle_gamma   90.00
#
_symmetry.space_group_name_H-M   'P 1'
#
loop_
_entity.id
_entity.type
_entity.pdbx_description
1 polymer ?
#
loop_
_entity_poly.entity_id
_entity_poly.type
_entity_poly.pdbx_seq_one_letter_code
_entity_poly.pdbx_strand_id
1 'polypeptide(L)'
;MQIAALERCQKFRADLLLAHIFANPQTRSFQKELAENSGFSSAGLTADQARVQEHVLELLPMISEVNAVSEELNKYRHFELVLLGAATQDDNQTKVMVQMKDVGTGNLWLWERGKFMNRRYIIQEMYQQFLDDDESWKTCPKDKDPFWDEVEDYAVGTSSAFLQSLSYSLDFEDKLQITDHRGLEQGNLTIVLTPCDAKGQSLGEDDFNEDPNELVGKPYHVKVDVRDAEVYNSRFNHGLYVKYGCSFAKEAKDHHKTKVLTGTLAPSWKDSRMISIDKVTDEIIEIFETDSINFTVMAVQKPGDGSAPKVPYKNC
;
A
#
# COMPACT_ATOMS: atom_id res chain seq x y z
N MET A 1 3.90 -50.42 -0.69
CA MET A 1 2.71 -50.11 0.15
C MET A 1 2.82 -48.73 0.84
N GLN A 2 3.98 -48.30 1.28
CA GLN A 2 4.18 -46.99 1.94
C GLN A 2 3.91 -45.77 1.04
N ILE A 3 4.33 -45.78 -0.21
CA ILE A 3 4.16 -44.67 -1.16
C ILE A 3 2.66 -44.35 -1.41
N ALA A 4 1.84 -45.39 -1.61
CA ALA A 4 0.40 -45.23 -1.84
C ALA A 4 -0.39 -44.79 -0.56
N ALA A 5 0.20 -45.00 0.62
CA ALA A 5 -0.35 -44.47 1.89
C ALA A 5 0.00 -43.00 2.05
N LEU A 6 1.23 -42.58 1.66
CA LEU A 6 1.70 -41.20 1.67
C LEU A 6 0.89 -40.35 0.70
N GLU A 7 0.68 -40.82 -0.52
CA GLU A 7 -0.15 -40.14 -1.54
C GLU A 7 -1.60 -39.97 -1.10
N ARG A 8 -2.20 -40.98 -0.41
CA ARG A 8 -3.54 -40.87 0.15
C ARG A 8 -3.59 -39.88 1.32
N CYS A 9 -2.57 -39.83 2.18
CA CYS A 9 -2.49 -38.84 3.26
C CYS A 9 -2.33 -37.42 2.71
N GLN A 10 -1.49 -37.23 1.69
CA GLN A 10 -1.32 -35.94 1.01
C GLN A 10 -2.61 -35.47 0.34
N LYS A 11 -3.31 -36.39 -0.34
CA LYS A 11 -4.59 -36.09 -0.98
C LYS A 11 -5.67 -35.76 0.04
N PHE A 12 -5.76 -36.52 1.14
CA PHE A 12 -6.72 -36.24 2.21
C PHE A 12 -6.44 -34.90 2.93
N ARG A 13 -5.14 -34.55 3.15
CA ARG A 13 -4.72 -33.24 3.66
C ARG A 13 -5.05 -32.10 2.67
N ALA A 14 -4.79 -32.31 1.38
CA ALA A 14 -5.15 -31.34 0.36
C ALA A 14 -6.68 -31.11 0.30
N ASP A 15 -7.47 -32.19 0.38
CA ASP A 15 -8.93 -32.11 0.41
C ASP A 15 -9.45 -31.43 1.67
N LEU A 16 -8.80 -31.64 2.84
CA LEU A 16 -9.12 -30.95 4.10
C LEU A 16 -8.74 -29.47 4.06
N LEU A 17 -7.60 -29.15 3.45
CA LEU A 17 -7.17 -27.77 3.20
C LEU A 17 -8.11 -27.04 2.26
N LEU A 18 -8.52 -27.68 1.17
CA LEU A 18 -9.53 -27.14 0.25
C LEU A 18 -10.88 -26.91 0.95
N ALA A 19 -11.32 -27.84 1.81
CA ALA A 19 -12.54 -27.67 2.60
C ALA A 19 -12.43 -26.49 3.58
N HIS A 20 -11.26 -26.26 4.19
CA HIS A 20 -10.98 -25.10 5.06
C HIS A 20 -10.96 -23.79 4.26
N ILE A 21 -10.39 -23.80 3.04
CA ILE A 21 -10.38 -22.65 2.12
C ILE A 21 -11.81 -22.24 1.76
N PHE A 22 -12.67 -23.20 1.42
CA PHE A 22 -14.08 -22.95 1.08
C PHE A 22 -14.95 -22.61 2.30
N ALA A 23 -14.51 -22.93 3.51
CA ALA A 23 -15.19 -22.57 4.75
C ALA A 23 -14.84 -21.18 5.28
N ASN A 24 -13.73 -20.55 4.80
CA ASN A 24 -13.29 -19.26 5.27
C ASN A 24 -14.27 -18.15 4.83
N PRO A 25 -14.84 -17.34 5.77
CA PRO A 25 -15.78 -16.27 5.46
C PRO A 25 -15.23 -15.20 4.51
N GLN A 26 -13.94 -14.89 4.59
CA GLN A 26 -13.27 -13.91 3.71
C GLN A 26 -13.19 -14.42 2.27
N THR A 27 -12.87 -15.69 2.06
CA THR A 27 -12.85 -16.30 0.73
C THR A 27 -14.27 -16.37 0.14
N ARG A 28 -15.28 -16.63 0.98
CA ARG A 28 -16.71 -16.61 0.58
C ARG A 28 -17.20 -15.20 0.23
N SER A 29 -16.82 -14.19 1.02
CA SER A 29 -17.17 -12.79 0.75
C SER A 29 -16.58 -12.35 -0.59
N PHE A 30 -15.30 -12.64 -0.83
CA PHE A 30 -14.60 -12.30 -2.06
C PHE A 30 -15.15 -13.07 -3.28
N GLN A 31 -15.46 -14.37 -3.12
CA GLN A 31 -16.12 -15.15 -4.18
C GLN A 31 -17.54 -14.64 -4.46
N LYS A 32 -18.24 -14.17 -3.44
CA LYS A 32 -19.58 -13.58 -3.57
C LYS A 32 -19.54 -12.23 -4.25
N GLU A 33 -18.58 -11.36 -3.92
CA GLU A 33 -18.33 -10.10 -4.63
C GLU A 33 -17.89 -10.32 -6.08
N LEU A 34 -17.01 -11.31 -6.34
CA LEU A 34 -16.65 -11.72 -7.69
C LEU A 34 -17.88 -12.30 -8.45
N ALA A 35 -18.75 -13.06 -7.80
CA ALA A 35 -19.94 -13.64 -8.41
C ALA A 35 -21.07 -12.61 -8.59
N GLU A 36 -21.24 -11.65 -7.69
CA GLU A 36 -22.28 -10.60 -7.75
C GLU A 36 -21.89 -9.48 -8.73
N ASN A 37 -20.58 -9.13 -8.82
CA ASN A 37 -20.06 -8.17 -9.80
C ASN A 37 -19.78 -8.78 -11.19
N SER A 38 -19.76 -10.11 -11.28
CA SER A 38 -19.64 -10.83 -12.52
C SER A 38 -21.00 -11.48 -12.87
N GLY A 39 -21.79 -10.75 -13.63
CA GLY A 39 -22.68 -11.43 -14.58
C GLY A 39 -21.80 -12.20 -15.53
N PHE A 40 -21.27 -13.37 -15.11
CA PHE A 40 -20.24 -14.15 -15.79
C PHE A 40 -20.71 -14.66 -17.14
N SER A 41 -20.49 -13.80 -18.11
CA SER A 41 -20.18 -14.19 -19.47
C SER A 41 -18.74 -13.77 -19.69
N SER A 42 -17.84 -14.70 -20.02
CA SER A 42 -16.43 -14.46 -20.37
C SER A 42 -16.23 -13.50 -21.56
N ALA A 43 -17.27 -12.87 -22.02
CA ALA A 43 -17.37 -12.04 -23.20
C ALA A 43 -17.26 -10.53 -22.93
N GLY A 44 -16.75 -10.07 -21.75
CA GLY A 44 -16.73 -8.64 -21.42
C GLY A 44 -15.58 -8.17 -20.52
N LEU A 45 -14.67 -9.05 -20.10
CA LEU A 45 -13.52 -8.63 -19.28
C LEU A 45 -12.47 -7.93 -20.14
N THR A 46 -11.91 -6.82 -19.60
CA THR A 46 -10.70 -6.24 -20.20
C THR A 46 -9.53 -7.21 -20.02
N ALA A 47 -8.49 -7.09 -20.86
CA ALA A 47 -7.29 -7.93 -20.75
C ALA A 47 -6.63 -7.82 -19.37
N ASP A 48 -6.69 -6.65 -18.73
CA ASP A 48 -6.17 -6.43 -17.37
C ASP A 48 -7.00 -7.18 -16.32
N GLN A 49 -8.33 -7.10 -16.40
CA GLN A 49 -9.23 -7.83 -15.49
C GLN A 49 -9.05 -9.35 -15.60
N ALA A 50 -8.90 -9.88 -16.81
CA ALA A 50 -8.67 -11.32 -17.04
C ALA A 50 -7.35 -11.77 -16.41
N ARG A 51 -6.27 -10.97 -16.56
CA ARG A 51 -4.96 -11.25 -15.97
C ARG A 51 -5.01 -11.20 -14.44
N VAL A 52 -5.68 -10.19 -13.86
CA VAL A 52 -5.87 -10.07 -12.40
C VAL A 52 -6.61 -11.29 -11.87
N GLN A 53 -7.70 -11.71 -12.53
CA GLN A 53 -8.48 -12.88 -12.15
C GLN A 53 -7.64 -14.16 -12.17
N GLU A 54 -6.83 -14.37 -13.21
CA GLU A 54 -5.93 -15.53 -13.32
C GLU A 54 -4.93 -15.57 -12.15
N HIS A 55 -4.27 -14.44 -11.84
CA HIS A 55 -3.34 -14.34 -10.72
C HIS A 55 -4.00 -14.58 -9.37
N VAL A 56 -5.22 -14.08 -9.18
CA VAL A 56 -5.99 -14.31 -7.95
C VAL A 56 -6.31 -15.78 -7.76
N LEU A 57 -6.83 -16.45 -8.80
CA LEU A 57 -7.18 -17.87 -8.75
C LEU A 57 -5.96 -18.77 -8.52
N GLU A 58 -4.80 -18.39 -9.07
CA GLU A 58 -3.53 -19.09 -8.85
C GLU A 58 -3.03 -18.93 -7.42
N LEU A 59 -3.04 -17.69 -6.86
CA LEU A 59 -2.41 -17.37 -5.58
C LEU A 59 -3.23 -17.78 -4.36
N LEU A 60 -4.56 -17.76 -4.42
CA LEU A 60 -5.42 -18.07 -3.28
C LEU A 60 -5.14 -19.44 -2.62
N PRO A 61 -5.05 -20.57 -3.36
CA PRO A 61 -4.73 -21.86 -2.76
C PRO A 61 -3.32 -21.90 -2.17
N MET A 62 -2.35 -21.22 -2.79
CA MET A 62 -0.98 -21.14 -2.32
C MET A 62 -0.85 -20.33 -1.02
N ILE A 63 -1.59 -19.24 -0.90
CA ILE A 63 -1.66 -18.42 0.32
C ILE A 63 -2.26 -19.24 1.47
N SER A 64 -3.32 -20.00 1.21
CA SER A 64 -3.94 -20.85 2.21
C SER A 64 -3.00 -21.97 2.69
N GLU A 65 -2.25 -22.58 1.78
CA GLU A 65 -1.18 -23.56 2.10
C GLU A 65 -0.13 -22.93 3.02
N VAL A 66 0.42 -21.76 2.63
CA VAL A 66 1.47 -21.07 3.41
C VAL A 66 0.95 -20.65 4.78
N ASN A 67 -0.31 -20.23 4.91
CA ASN A 67 -0.92 -19.91 6.20
C ASN A 67 -1.00 -21.14 7.10
N ALA A 68 -1.43 -22.30 6.58
CA ALA A 68 -1.48 -23.55 7.34
C ALA A 68 -0.09 -23.96 7.82
N VAL A 69 0.92 -23.89 6.97
CA VAL A 69 2.32 -24.18 7.34
C VAL A 69 2.84 -23.20 8.38
N SER A 70 2.55 -21.89 8.22
CA SER A 70 2.93 -20.87 9.21
C SER A 70 2.35 -21.15 10.59
N GLU A 71 1.11 -21.62 10.66
CA GLU A 71 0.42 -21.99 11.89
C GLU A 71 1.05 -23.25 12.52
N GLU A 72 1.25 -24.32 11.75
CA GLU A 72 1.86 -25.58 12.25
C GLU A 72 3.30 -25.36 12.75
N LEU A 73 4.09 -24.55 12.06
CA LEU A 73 5.47 -24.21 12.45
C LEU A 73 5.55 -23.11 13.53
N ASN A 74 4.41 -22.57 13.99
CA ASN A 74 4.33 -21.46 14.95
C ASN A 74 5.16 -20.23 14.54
N LYS A 75 5.15 -19.89 13.23
CA LYS A 75 5.89 -18.73 12.69
C LYS A 75 5.17 -17.41 12.92
N TYR A 76 3.88 -17.43 13.28
CA TYR A 76 3.06 -16.26 13.57
C TYR A 76 3.03 -15.25 12.42
N ARG A 77 3.00 -15.73 11.18
CA ARG A 77 2.84 -14.95 9.96
C ARG A 77 1.52 -15.29 9.30
N HIS A 78 0.78 -14.27 8.92
CA HIS A 78 -0.47 -14.41 8.17
C HIS A 78 -0.32 -13.76 6.81
N PHE A 79 -0.78 -14.45 5.77
CA PHE A 79 -0.71 -14.00 4.39
C PHE A 79 -2.11 -13.77 3.85
N GLU A 80 -2.32 -12.67 3.16
CA GLU A 80 -3.57 -12.35 2.47
C GLU A 80 -3.28 -11.77 1.09
N LEU A 81 -4.24 -11.95 0.16
CA LEU A 81 -4.15 -11.39 -1.18
C LEU A 81 -4.64 -9.93 -1.13
N VAL A 82 -3.92 -9.06 -1.83
CA VAL A 82 -4.21 -7.64 -1.92
C VAL A 82 -4.17 -7.19 -3.37
N LEU A 83 -5.14 -6.38 -3.78
CA LEU A 83 -5.17 -5.72 -5.07
C LEU A 83 -4.75 -4.26 -4.91
N LEU A 84 -3.70 -3.85 -5.62
CA LEU A 84 -3.30 -2.45 -5.71
C LEU A 84 -3.92 -1.86 -6.98
N GLY A 85 -4.80 -0.87 -6.81
CA GLY A 85 -5.45 -0.20 -7.93
C GLY A 85 -4.48 0.63 -8.78
N ALA A 86 -4.81 0.82 -10.05
CA ALA A 86 -4.04 1.61 -11.01
C ALA A 86 -3.79 3.07 -10.54
N ALA A 87 -4.74 3.65 -9.82
CA ALA A 87 -4.64 5.03 -9.32
C ALA A 87 -3.57 5.24 -8.23
N THR A 88 -3.05 4.16 -7.62
CA THR A 88 -2.02 4.25 -6.57
C THR A 88 -0.61 4.03 -7.08
N GLN A 89 -0.42 3.91 -8.39
CA GLN A 89 0.87 3.57 -9.00
C GLN A 89 1.10 4.35 -10.32
N ASP A 90 2.37 4.58 -10.65
CA ASP A 90 2.80 5.14 -11.93
C ASP A 90 2.44 4.26 -13.14
N ASP A 91 2.06 3.01 -12.87
CA ASP A 91 1.70 1.98 -13.84
C ASP A 91 0.17 1.85 -13.86
N ASN A 92 -0.48 2.27 -14.90
CA ASN A 92 -1.95 2.27 -15.04
C ASN A 92 -2.57 0.85 -15.08
N GLN A 93 -2.03 -0.10 -14.29
CA GLN A 93 -2.43 -1.50 -14.21
C GLN A 93 -2.68 -1.94 -12.77
N THR A 94 -3.74 -2.72 -12.56
CA THR A 94 -3.99 -3.35 -11.24
C THR A 94 -2.96 -4.44 -10.97
N LYS A 95 -2.26 -4.35 -9.84
CA LYS A 95 -1.28 -5.36 -9.38
C LYS A 95 -1.87 -6.25 -8.29
N VAL A 96 -1.63 -7.55 -8.45
CA VAL A 96 -1.96 -8.56 -7.44
C VAL A 96 -0.73 -8.76 -6.57
N MET A 97 -0.87 -8.46 -5.27
CA MET A 97 0.20 -8.56 -4.28
C MET A 97 -0.20 -9.54 -3.17
N VAL A 98 0.79 -10.01 -2.42
CA VAL A 98 0.55 -10.79 -1.20
C VAL A 98 1.02 -9.97 -0.02
N GLN A 99 0.12 -9.67 0.89
CA GLN A 99 0.45 -9.01 2.15
C GLN A 99 0.79 -10.06 3.20
N MET A 100 2.00 -9.96 3.77
CA MET A 100 2.40 -10.72 4.94
C MET A 100 2.21 -9.85 6.18
N LYS A 101 1.56 -10.38 7.21
CA LYS A 101 1.35 -9.72 8.51
C LYS A 101 2.07 -10.51 9.60
N ASP A 102 2.88 -9.84 10.39
CA ASP A 102 3.36 -10.37 11.66
C ASP A 102 2.27 -10.22 12.73
N VAL A 103 1.75 -11.32 13.23
CA VAL A 103 0.67 -11.35 14.23
C VAL A 103 1.10 -10.72 15.56
N GLY A 104 2.39 -10.83 15.92
CA GLY A 104 2.93 -10.32 17.18
C GLY A 104 3.17 -8.81 17.19
N THR A 105 3.84 -8.30 16.16
CA THR A 105 4.17 -6.87 16.04
C THR A 105 3.08 -6.06 15.34
N GLY A 106 2.27 -6.71 14.53
CA GLY A 106 1.31 -6.08 13.63
C GLY A 106 1.96 -5.48 12.38
N ASN A 107 3.25 -5.72 12.14
CA ASN A 107 3.94 -5.25 10.95
C ASN A 107 3.38 -5.89 9.69
N LEU A 108 3.41 -5.14 8.59
CA LEU A 108 2.94 -5.56 7.27
C LEU A 108 4.04 -5.41 6.23
N TRP A 109 4.07 -6.35 5.31
CA TRP A 109 4.91 -6.31 4.11
C TRP A 109 4.05 -6.62 2.90
N LEU A 110 4.28 -5.92 1.80
CA LEU A 110 3.66 -6.19 0.52
C LEU A 110 4.68 -6.89 -0.39
N TRP A 111 4.39 -8.12 -0.76
CA TRP A 111 5.24 -8.91 -1.63
C TRP A 111 4.64 -9.00 -3.03
N GLU A 112 5.46 -8.79 -4.02
CA GLU A 112 5.11 -9.12 -5.39
C GLU A 112 4.94 -10.63 -5.56
N ARG A 113 4.13 -11.04 -6.54
CA ARG A 113 3.88 -12.45 -6.87
C ARG A 113 5.17 -13.26 -6.97
N GLY A 114 6.19 -12.75 -7.68
CA GLY A 114 7.47 -13.43 -7.84
C GLY A 114 8.19 -13.70 -6.51
N LYS A 115 8.22 -12.71 -5.62
CA LYS A 115 8.81 -12.85 -4.28
C LYS A 115 8.05 -13.88 -3.45
N PHE A 116 6.72 -13.83 -3.45
CA PHE A 116 5.89 -14.80 -2.73
C PHE A 116 6.12 -16.22 -3.24
N MET A 117 6.14 -16.44 -4.56
CA MET A 117 6.39 -17.76 -5.16
C MET A 117 7.75 -18.33 -4.73
N ASN A 118 8.81 -17.52 -4.80
CA ASN A 118 10.15 -17.95 -4.38
C ASN A 118 10.19 -18.32 -2.88
N ARG A 119 9.54 -17.51 -2.03
CA ARG A 119 9.45 -17.80 -0.59
C ARG A 119 8.63 -19.06 -0.31
N ARG A 120 7.53 -19.27 -1.04
CA ARG A 120 6.68 -20.46 -0.90
C ARG A 120 7.48 -21.75 -1.11
N TYR A 121 8.35 -21.83 -2.13
CA TYR A 121 9.19 -23.02 -2.33
C TYR A 121 10.08 -23.31 -1.13
N ILE A 122 10.71 -22.30 -0.54
CA ILE A 122 11.54 -22.46 0.65
C ILE A 122 10.68 -22.86 1.87
N ILE A 123 9.46 -22.32 1.99
CA ILE A 123 8.50 -22.69 3.03
C ILE A 123 8.11 -24.17 2.92
N GLN A 124 7.86 -24.65 1.70
CA GLN A 124 7.55 -26.07 1.46
C GLN A 124 8.72 -26.98 1.83
N GLU A 125 9.96 -26.60 1.49
CA GLU A 125 11.17 -27.33 1.90
C GLU A 125 11.32 -27.35 3.42
N MET A 126 11.14 -26.20 4.10
CA MET A 126 11.17 -26.11 5.56
C MET A 126 10.07 -26.98 6.21
N TYR A 127 8.88 -27.03 5.62
CA TYR A 127 7.79 -27.88 6.10
C TYR A 127 8.09 -29.37 5.90
N GLN A 128 8.75 -29.74 4.80
CA GLN A 128 9.17 -31.13 4.58
C GLN A 128 10.19 -31.55 5.64
N GLN A 129 11.17 -30.72 5.99
CA GLN A 129 12.12 -30.98 7.09
C GLN A 129 11.39 -31.20 8.41
N PHE A 130 10.36 -30.38 8.71
CA PHE A 130 9.53 -30.58 9.90
C PHE A 130 8.80 -31.93 9.91
N LEU A 131 8.27 -32.37 8.76
CA LEU A 131 7.58 -33.66 8.63
C LEU A 131 8.52 -34.87 8.76
N ASP A 132 9.79 -34.69 8.38
CA ASP A 132 10.83 -35.71 8.44
C ASP A 132 11.53 -35.75 9.82
N ASP A 133 11.02 -35.00 10.83
CA ASP A 133 11.63 -34.84 12.17
C ASP A 133 13.07 -34.27 12.12
N ASP A 134 13.44 -33.58 11.04
CA ASP A 134 14.71 -32.88 10.92
C ASP A 134 14.63 -31.50 11.59
N GLU A 135 15.31 -31.30 12.70
CA GLU A 135 15.26 -30.04 13.45
C GLU A 135 16.07 -28.89 12.82
N SER A 136 16.70 -29.10 11.66
CA SER A 136 17.47 -28.06 10.95
C SER A 136 16.66 -26.82 10.61
N TRP A 137 15.35 -26.95 10.38
CA TRP A 137 14.44 -25.84 10.14
C TRP A 137 14.34 -24.84 11.31
N LYS A 138 14.58 -25.31 12.58
CA LYS A 138 14.55 -24.45 13.78
C LYS A 138 15.78 -23.54 13.87
N THR A 139 16.89 -23.97 13.27
CA THR A 139 18.18 -23.26 13.32
C THR A 139 18.46 -22.42 12.09
N CYS A 140 17.45 -22.22 11.24
CA CYS A 140 17.57 -21.40 10.03
C CYS A 140 17.99 -19.96 10.42
N PRO A 141 19.08 -19.43 9.83
CA PRO A 141 19.47 -18.03 10.04
C PRO A 141 18.36 -17.08 9.63
N LYS A 142 18.22 -15.96 10.34
CA LYS A 142 17.13 -14.99 10.16
C LYS A 142 17.03 -14.46 8.72
N ASP A 143 18.16 -14.22 8.07
CA ASP A 143 18.27 -13.77 6.69
C ASP A 143 17.82 -14.82 5.64
N LYS A 144 17.80 -16.11 6.04
CA LYS A 144 17.36 -17.25 5.22
C LYS A 144 15.97 -17.75 5.59
N ASP A 145 15.39 -17.29 6.71
CA ASP A 145 14.04 -17.68 7.12
C ASP A 145 13.02 -17.11 6.10
N PRO A 146 12.25 -17.95 5.39
CA PRO A 146 11.31 -17.49 4.38
C PRO A 146 10.12 -16.69 4.95
N PHE A 147 9.90 -16.78 6.26
CA PHE A 147 8.88 -16.02 6.98
C PHE A 147 9.38 -14.67 7.52
N TRP A 148 10.66 -14.37 7.32
CA TRP A 148 11.24 -13.11 7.73
C TRP A 148 11.50 -12.20 6.54
N ASP A 149 11.32 -10.89 6.76
CA ASP A 149 11.72 -9.86 5.82
C ASP A 149 12.24 -8.64 6.60
N GLU A 150 13.01 -7.80 5.93
CA GLU A 150 13.47 -6.53 6.50
C GLU A 150 12.27 -5.61 6.75
N VAL A 151 12.30 -4.90 7.89
CA VAL A 151 11.21 -4.00 8.25
C VAL A 151 11.33 -2.72 7.46
N GLU A 152 10.36 -2.46 6.61
CA GLU A 152 10.24 -1.27 5.78
C GLU A 152 9.09 -0.38 6.28
N ASP A 153 9.14 0.91 5.93
CA ASP A 153 8.03 1.82 6.19
C ASP A 153 6.81 1.41 5.35
N TYR A 154 5.62 1.50 5.94
CA TYR A 154 4.37 1.07 5.32
C TYR A 154 3.53 2.26 4.85
N ALA A 155 2.98 2.21 3.65
CA ALA A 155 2.05 3.21 3.14
C ALA A 155 0.67 3.04 3.81
N VAL A 156 0.29 3.99 4.65
CA VAL A 156 -1.03 4.03 5.30
C VAL A 156 -2.12 4.27 4.27
N GLY A 157 -1.88 5.21 3.36
CA GLY A 157 -2.77 5.55 2.27
C GLY A 157 -2.31 6.80 1.53
N THR A 158 -3.09 7.20 0.55
CA THR A 158 -2.86 8.38 -0.30
C THR A 158 -4.01 9.36 -0.22
N SER A 159 -3.69 10.64 -0.42
CA SER A 159 -4.64 11.74 -0.57
C SER A 159 -4.25 12.56 -1.78
N SER A 160 -5.19 13.02 -2.59
CA SER A 160 -4.91 13.79 -3.81
C SER A 160 -5.46 15.20 -3.70
N ALA A 161 -4.60 16.20 -3.88
CA ALA A 161 -4.97 17.61 -3.97
C ALA A 161 -4.99 18.03 -5.44
N PHE A 162 -6.16 18.38 -5.96
CA PHE A 162 -6.31 18.87 -7.33
C PHE A 162 -5.69 20.25 -7.47
N LEU A 163 -5.06 20.50 -8.63
CA LEU A 163 -4.29 21.72 -8.88
C LEU A 163 -5.10 22.84 -9.54
N GLN A 164 -6.36 22.60 -9.88
CA GLN A 164 -7.19 23.52 -10.67
C GLN A 164 -7.25 24.95 -10.07
N SER A 165 -7.27 25.11 -8.76
CA SER A 165 -7.24 26.42 -8.11
C SER A 165 -6.00 27.23 -8.46
N LEU A 166 -4.85 26.56 -8.67
CA LEU A 166 -3.58 27.21 -9.01
C LEU A 166 -3.59 27.85 -10.40
N SER A 167 -4.37 27.32 -11.36
CA SER A 167 -4.52 27.94 -12.68
C SER A 167 -5.17 29.33 -12.62
N TYR A 168 -5.92 29.59 -11.55
CA TYR A 168 -6.56 30.89 -11.29
C TYR A 168 -5.83 31.70 -10.21
N SER A 169 -4.64 31.25 -9.77
CA SER A 169 -3.87 31.85 -8.66
C SER A 169 -4.65 31.90 -7.35
N LEU A 170 -5.57 30.95 -7.13
CA LEU A 170 -6.36 30.84 -5.91
C LEU A 170 -5.74 29.87 -4.91
N ASP A 171 -5.85 30.18 -3.64
CA ASP A 171 -5.48 29.30 -2.55
C ASP A 171 -6.34 28.03 -2.55
N PHE A 172 -5.74 26.90 -2.20
CA PHE A 172 -6.43 25.65 -1.93
C PHE A 172 -6.13 25.24 -0.49
N GLU A 173 -7.15 25.07 0.31
CA GLU A 173 -7.05 24.51 1.67
C GLU A 173 -8.14 23.48 1.85
N ASP A 174 -7.76 22.24 2.13
CA ASP A 174 -8.75 21.18 2.37
C ASP A 174 -8.20 20.10 3.32
N LYS A 175 -9.14 19.43 4.00
CA LYS A 175 -8.92 18.24 4.82
C LYS A 175 -9.23 17.00 3.98
N LEU A 176 -8.22 16.52 3.27
CA LEU A 176 -8.30 15.42 2.32
C LEU A 176 -8.39 14.06 3.02
N GLN A 177 -9.21 13.17 2.52
CA GLN A 177 -9.31 11.80 3.01
C GLN A 177 -8.06 10.98 2.64
N ILE A 178 -7.47 10.28 3.64
CA ILE A 178 -6.41 9.30 3.41
C ILE A 178 -7.07 7.97 3.07
N THR A 179 -6.87 7.49 1.84
CA THR A 179 -7.47 6.25 1.35
C THR A 179 -6.41 5.18 1.14
N ASP A 180 -6.58 4.00 1.72
CA ASP A 180 -5.67 2.88 1.52
C ASP A 180 -5.85 2.21 0.13
N HIS A 181 -4.99 1.24 -0.17
CA HIS A 181 -5.01 0.48 -1.42
C HIS A 181 -6.30 -0.32 -1.66
N ARG A 182 -7.16 -0.49 -0.64
CA ARG A 182 -8.47 -1.15 -0.73
C ARG A 182 -9.62 -0.16 -0.92
N GLY A 183 -9.32 1.14 -1.00
CA GLY A 183 -10.31 2.19 -1.05
C GLY A 183 -10.96 2.52 0.30
N LEU A 184 -10.39 2.03 1.42
CA LEU A 184 -10.90 2.29 2.75
C LEU A 184 -10.25 3.54 3.36
N GLU A 185 -11.08 4.34 4.02
CA GLU A 185 -10.62 5.52 4.73
C GLU A 185 -9.75 5.14 5.93
N GLN A 186 -8.54 5.70 5.99
CA GLN A 186 -7.58 5.48 7.07
C GLN A 186 -7.38 6.73 7.93
N GLY A 187 -7.94 7.86 7.53
CA GLY A 187 -7.77 9.13 8.20
C GLY A 187 -7.96 10.34 7.30
N ASN A 188 -7.49 11.48 7.75
CA ASN A 188 -7.53 12.74 7.02
C ASN A 188 -6.16 13.43 7.05
N LEU A 189 -5.86 14.21 6.00
CA LEU A 189 -4.64 14.99 5.84
C LEU A 189 -5.00 16.42 5.45
N THR A 190 -4.53 17.42 6.21
CA THR A 190 -4.76 18.83 5.91
C THR A 190 -3.63 19.38 5.06
N ILE A 191 -3.95 19.80 3.85
CA ILE A 191 -3.03 20.37 2.86
C ILE A 191 -3.46 21.79 2.49
N VAL A 192 -2.45 22.66 2.32
CA VAL A 192 -2.66 24.00 1.78
C VAL A 192 -1.70 24.21 0.60
N LEU A 193 -2.25 24.70 -0.51
CA LEU A 193 -1.49 25.15 -1.66
C LEU A 193 -1.74 26.67 -1.80
N THR A 194 -0.67 27.46 -1.68
CA THR A 194 -0.77 28.92 -1.69
C THR A 194 0.10 29.48 -2.80
N PRO A 195 -0.50 30.09 -3.85
CA PRO A 195 0.25 30.92 -4.79
C PRO A 195 0.98 32.04 -4.07
N CYS A 196 2.24 32.29 -4.42
CA CYS A 196 3.06 33.24 -3.70
C CYS A 196 4.01 33.99 -4.64
N ASP A 197 4.62 35.07 -4.13
CA ASP A 197 5.68 35.78 -4.80
C ASP A 197 7.03 35.02 -4.70
N ALA A 198 8.08 35.54 -5.35
CA ALA A 198 9.44 34.97 -5.31
C ALA A 198 10.05 34.95 -3.88
N LYS A 199 9.45 35.65 -2.92
CA LYS A 199 9.88 35.68 -1.50
C LYS A 199 9.05 34.76 -0.63
N GLY A 200 8.04 34.06 -1.20
CA GLY A 200 7.13 33.16 -0.49
C GLY A 200 6.00 33.89 0.26
N GLN A 201 5.72 35.16 -0.06
CA GLN A 201 4.57 35.87 0.50
C GLN A 201 3.33 35.53 -0.35
N SER A 202 2.20 35.21 0.32
CA SER A 202 0.94 34.95 -0.34
C SER A 202 0.55 36.13 -1.23
N LEU A 203 -0.01 35.83 -2.40
CA LEU A 203 -0.60 36.83 -3.27
C LEU A 203 -1.80 37.50 -2.57
N GLY A 204 -2.12 38.73 -2.96
CA GLY A 204 -3.29 39.44 -2.42
C GLY A 204 -4.62 38.86 -2.95
N GLU A 205 -5.72 39.16 -2.25
CA GLU A 205 -7.06 38.74 -2.67
C GLU A 205 -7.45 39.23 -4.08
N ASP A 206 -6.82 40.32 -4.56
CA ASP A 206 -7.02 40.90 -5.88
C ASP A 206 -6.07 40.34 -6.96
N ASP A 207 -5.10 39.50 -6.60
CA ASP A 207 -4.07 38.96 -7.49
C ASP A 207 -4.48 37.61 -8.15
N PHE A 208 -5.76 37.36 -8.34
CA PHE A 208 -6.25 36.18 -9.06
C PHE A 208 -6.29 36.43 -10.58
N ASN A 209 -6.26 35.34 -11.35
CA ASN A 209 -6.41 35.40 -12.80
C ASN A 209 -7.85 35.03 -13.20
N GLU A 210 -8.41 35.74 -14.16
CA GLU A 210 -9.73 35.40 -14.75
C GLU A 210 -9.58 34.27 -15.80
N ASP A 211 -8.42 34.23 -16.49
CA ASP A 211 -8.07 33.22 -17.48
C ASP A 211 -6.73 32.57 -17.14
N PRO A 212 -6.66 31.22 -17.04
CA PRO A 212 -5.41 30.49 -16.84
C PRO A 212 -4.28 30.85 -17.80
N ASN A 213 -4.64 31.21 -19.06
CA ASN A 213 -3.66 31.62 -20.07
C ASN A 213 -2.89 32.90 -19.72
N GLU A 214 -3.37 33.69 -18.77
CA GLU A 214 -2.65 34.88 -18.30
C GLU A 214 -1.34 34.54 -17.57
N LEU A 215 -1.21 33.31 -17.08
CA LEU A 215 0.02 32.81 -16.46
C LEU A 215 1.10 32.44 -17.46
N VAL A 216 0.74 32.13 -18.71
CA VAL A 216 1.67 31.65 -19.73
C VAL A 216 2.79 32.68 -19.97
N GLY A 217 4.02 32.20 -19.89
CA GLY A 217 5.20 33.04 -20.07
C GLY A 217 5.70 33.75 -18.82
N LYS A 218 4.94 33.75 -17.73
CA LYS A 218 5.30 34.38 -16.44
C LYS A 218 5.98 33.36 -15.50
N PRO A 219 6.82 33.82 -14.56
CA PRO A 219 7.26 32.98 -13.44
C PRO A 219 6.08 32.73 -12.49
N TYR A 220 6.05 31.55 -11.87
CA TYR A 220 5.01 31.19 -10.92
C TYR A 220 5.59 30.47 -9.72
N HIS A 221 5.11 30.78 -8.54
CA HIS A 221 5.57 30.18 -7.30
C HIS A 221 4.36 29.70 -6.50
N VAL A 222 4.50 28.49 -5.95
CA VAL A 222 3.47 27.92 -5.07
C VAL A 222 4.13 27.37 -3.82
N LYS A 223 3.51 27.62 -2.68
CA LYS A 223 3.87 27.05 -1.41
C LYS A 223 2.97 25.87 -1.12
N VAL A 224 3.56 24.71 -0.88
CA VAL A 224 2.87 23.48 -0.48
C VAL A 224 3.09 23.29 1.02
N ASP A 225 2.03 23.41 1.80
CA ASP A 225 2.05 23.25 3.25
C ASP A 225 1.34 21.95 3.64
N VAL A 226 2.10 21.02 4.23
CA VAL A 226 1.56 19.83 4.91
C VAL A 226 1.37 20.18 6.37
N ARG A 227 0.13 20.45 6.80
CA ARG A 227 -0.16 20.94 8.15
C ARG A 227 -0.20 19.83 9.17
N ASP A 228 -1.20 19.00 9.11
CA ASP A 228 -1.47 17.93 10.08
C ASP A 228 -2.23 16.78 9.42
N ALA A 229 -2.30 15.66 10.15
CA ALA A 229 -3.15 14.54 9.79
C ALA A 229 -3.81 13.95 11.03
N GLU A 230 -4.85 13.15 10.81
CA GLU A 230 -5.47 12.28 11.80
C GLU A 230 -5.57 10.88 11.22
N VAL A 231 -4.90 9.91 11.83
CA VAL A 231 -4.87 8.52 11.38
C VAL A 231 -5.64 7.65 12.37
N TYR A 232 -6.57 6.84 11.89
CA TYR A 232 -7.51 6.13 12.76
C TYR A 232 -6.93 4.87 13.41
N ASN A 233 -6.00 4.20 12.73
CA ASN A 233 -5.48 2.91 13.19
C ASN A 233 -4.29 3.10 14.15
N SER A 234 -4.47 2.68 15.41
CA SER A 234 -3.49 2.83 16.49
C SER A 234 -2.15 2.12 16.24
N ARG A 235 -2.12 1.13 15.35
CA ARG A 235 -0.87 0.43 15.00
C ARG A 235 0.18 1.34 14.36
N PHE A 236 -0.22 2.49 13.79
CA PHE A 236 0.65 3.43 13.11
C PHE A 236 1.29 4.49 14.01
N ASN A 237 1.21 4.35 15.33
CA ASN A 237 1.72 5.34 16.29
C ASN A 237 3.25 5.36 16.44
N HIS A 238 4.00 4.46 15.76
CA HIS A 238 5.47 4.38 15.88
C HIS A 238 6.18 5.52 15.16
N GLY A 239 5.56 6.09 14.17
CA GLY A 239 6.05 7.25 13.44
C GLY A 239 5.26 7.46 12.16
N LEU A 240 4.91 8.69 11.88
CA LEU A 240 4.18 9.09 10.69
C LEU A 240 4.92 10.19 9.95
N TYR A 241 4.91 10.16 8.64
CA TYR A 241 5.43 11.20 7.77
C TYR A 241 4.72 11.15 6.41
N VAL A 242 4.83 12.22 5.64
CA VAL A 242 4.22 12.35 4.32
C VAL A 242 5.29 12.40 3.25
N LYS A 243 5.07 11.69 2.15
CA LYS A 243 5.85 11.80 0.91
C LYS A 243 4.96 12.38 -0.18
N TYR A 244 5.50 13.28 -0.98
CA TYR A 244 4.84 13.78 -2.18
C TYR A 244 5.86 14.26 -3.21
N GLY A 245 5.45 14.30 -4.47
CA GLY A 245 6.21 14.88 -5.57
C GLY A 245 5.28 15.76 -6.40
N CYS A 246 5.84 16.74 -7.09
CA CYS A 246 5.09 17.64 -7.95
C CYS A 246 5.54 17.47 -9.40
N SER A 247 4.63 17.06 -10.29
CA SER A 247 4.89 16.80 -11.72
C SER A 247 5.37 18.03 -12.48
N PHE A 248 4.96 19.23 -12.04
CA PHE A 248 5.29 20.51 -12.63
C PHE A 248 6.59 21.15 -12.09
N ALA A 249 7.22 20.53 -11.07
CA ALA A 249 8.51 21.03 -10.54
C ALA A 249 9.67 20.66 -11.50
N LYS A 250 10.69 21.53 -11.60
CA LYS A 250 11.90 21.24 -12.37
C LYS A 250 12.58 19.93 -11.99
N GLU A 251 12.50 19.57 -10.71
CA GLU A 251 13.01 18.34 -10.12
C GLU A 251 11.88 17.30 -9.97
N ALA A 252 11.16 17.00 -11.05
CA ALA A 252 10.02 16.09 -11.07
C ALA A 252 10.30 14.68 -10.48
N LYS A 253 11.57 14.34 -10.24
CA LYS A 253 12.01 13.09 -9.58
C LYS A 253 12.29 13.24 -8.09
N ASP A 254 12.21 14.44 -7.54
CA ASP A 254 12.50 14.69 -6.13
C ASP A 254 11.23 14.53 -5.30
N HIS A 255 11.15 13.42 -4.57
CA HIS A 255 10.08 13.20 -3.61
C HIS A 255 10.43 13.92 -2.30
N HIS A 256 9.66 14.95 -1.98
CA HIS A 256 9.76 15.58 -0.66
C HIS A 256 9.24 14.64 0.43
N LYS A 257 9.92 14.66 1.59
CA LYS A 257 9.57 13.87 2.76
C LYS A 257 9.53 14.79 3.98
N THR A 258 8.38 14.84 4.67
CA THR A 258 8.27 15.55 5.94
C THR A 258 9.09 14.86 7.04
N LYS A 259 9.27 15.53 8.19
CA LYS A 259 9.89 14.91 9.37
C LYS A 259 9.02 13.76 9.89
N VAL A 260 9.67 12.72 10.42
CA VAL A 260 8.98 11.63 11.12
C VAL A 260 8.54 12.12 12.50
N LEU A 261 7.24 12.06 12.79
CA LEU A 261 6.69 12.34 14.12
C LEU A 261 6.23 11.03 14.77
N THR A 262 6.74 10.74 15.96
CA THR A 262 6.52 9.49 16.68
C THR A 262 5.56 9.66 17.85
N GLY A 263 4.89 8.57 18.27
CA GLY A 263 4.05 8.54 19.45
C GLY A 263 2.69 9.27 19.32
N THR A 264 2.26 9.57 18.09
CA THR A 264 1.00 10.27 17.82
C THR A 264 0.31 9.73 16.59
N LEU A 265 -1.01 9.72 16.60
CA LEU A 265 -1.87 9.45 15.46
C LEU A 265 -2.43 10.74 14.83
N ALA A 266 -2.19 11.88 15.48
CA ALA A 266 -2.54 13.21 14.98
C ALA A 266 -1.25 14.07 14.87
N PRO A 267 -0.33 13.75 13.95
CA PRO A 267 0.90 14.52 13.76
C PRO A 267 0.60 15.90 13.17
N SER A 268 1.30 16.92 13.64
CA SER A 268 1.30 18.28 13.09
C SER A 268 2.71 18.62 12.62
N TRP A 269 2.95 18.52 11.32
CA TRP A 269 4.29 18.75 10.74
C TRP A 269 4.61 20.21 10.55
N LYS A 270 3.62 21.02 10.13
CA LYS A 270 3.80 22.41 9.70
C LYS A 270 4.98 22.52 8.70
N ASP A 271 5.05 21.53 7.81
CA ASP A 271 6.08 21.44 6.78
C ASP A 271 5.66 22.28 5.59
N SER A 272 6.52 23.19 5.18
CA SER A 272 6.26 24.14 4.12
C SER A 272 7.38 24.10 3.08
N ARG A 273 7.02 23.89 1.82
CA ARG A 273 7.96 23.87 0.70
C ARG A 273 7.49 24.82 -0.39
N MET A 274 8.37 25.69 -0.84
CA MET A 274 8.14 26.54 -2.02
C MET A 274 8.62 25.84 -3.27
N ILE A 275 7.78 25.78 -4.29
CA ILE A 275 8.06 25.29 -5.63
C ILE A 275 8.03 26.48 -6.58
N SER A 276 9.09 26.61 -7.38
CA SER A 276 9.23 27.73 -8.32
C SER A 276 9.25 27.23 -9.75
N ILE A 277 8.43 27.82 -10.58
CA ILE A 277 8.36 27.63 -12.02
C ILE A 277 8.90 28.90 -12.66
N ASP A 278 10.02 28.80 -13.40
CA ASP A 278 10.62 29.99 -14.00
C ASP A 278 9.74 30.61 -15.08
N LYS A 279 9.04 29.75 -15.82
CA LYS A 279 8.16 30.15 -16.92
C LYS A 279 7.03 29.13 -17.07
N VAL A 280 5.80 29.56 -16.89
CA VAL A 280 4.61 28.73 -17.14
C VAL A 280 4.48 28.50 -18.64
N THR A 281 4.25 27.25 -19.03
CA THR A 281 3.98 26.81 -20.40
C THR A 281 2.53 26.32 -20.51
N ASP A 282 2.04 26.14 -21.73
CA ASP A 282 0.70 25.57 -21.97
C ASP A 282 0.59 24.17 -21.35
N GLU A 283 1.65 23.36 -21.36
CA GLU A 283 1.72 22.05 -20.70
C GLU A 283 1.53 22.15 -19.18
N ILE A 284 2.09 23.19 -18.55
CA ILE A 284 1.92 23.42 -17.11
C ILE A 284 0.50 23.84 -16.79
N ILE A 285 -0.15 24.62 -17.64
CA ILE A 285 -1.57 24.95 -17.48
C ILE A 285 -2.42 23.69 -17.60
N GLU A 286 -2.15 22.81 -18.56
CA GLU A 286 -2.84 21.52 -18.70
C GLU A 286 -2.67 20.65 -17.44
N ILE A 287 -1.47 20.60 -16.87
CA ILE A 287 -1.20 19.92 -15.60
C ILE A 287 -2.03 20.53 -14.46
N PHE A 288 -2.09 21.85 -14.35
CA PHE A 288 -2.91 22.50 -13.32
C PHE A 288 -4.40 22.21 -13.47
N GLU A 289 -4.91 22.09 -14.68
CA GLU A 289 -6.33 21.85 -14.93
C GLU A 289 -6.73 20.37 -14.75
N THR A 290 -5.81 19.43 -15.00
CA THR A 290 -6.16 18.01 -15.10
C THR A 290 -5.50 17.11 -14.05
N ASP A 291 -4.41 17.56 -13.42
CA ASP A 291 -3.59 16.72 -12.53
C ASP A 291 -3.79 17.06 -11.04
N SER A 292 -3.18 16.26 -10.19
CA SER A 292 -3.19 16.42 -8.73
C SER A 292 -1.82 16.11 -8.13
N ILE A 293 -1.54 16.69 -6.96
CA ILE A 293 -0.43 16.24 -6.12
C ILE A 293 -0.91 15.08 -5.25
N ASN A 294 -0.23 13.94 -5.36
CA ASN A 294 -0.50 12.77 -4.54
C ASN A 294 0.39 12.76 -3.30
N PHE A 295 -0.25 12.87 -2.13
CA PHE A 295 0.39 12.82 -0.83
C PHE A 295 0.26 11.40 -0.26
N THR A 296 1.37 10.69 -0.06
CA THR A 296 1.39 9.36 0.55
C THR A 296 1.75 9.49 2.03
N VAL A 297 0.82 9.13 2.90
CA VAL A 297 1.08 9.04 4.34
C VAL A 297 1.77 7.71 4.63
N MET A 298 2.96 7.79 5.20
CA MET A 298 3.82 6.65 5.53
C MET A 298 3.89 6.45 7.03
N ALA A 299 3.91 5.19 7.45
CA ALA A 299 4.11 4.79 8.84
C ALA A 299 5.42 4.02 9.01
N VAL A 300 6.19 4.41 10.01
CA VAL A 300 7.34 3.63 10.49
C VAL A 300 6.81 2.41 11.24
N GLN A 301 7.27 1.23 10.89
CA GLN A 301 6.87 0.00 11.53
C GLN A 301 7.76 -0.31 12.75
N LYS A 302 7.28 -1.16 13.66
CA LYS A 302 8.05 -1.61 14.83
C LYS A 302 9.31 -2.33 14.38
N PRO A 303 10.47 -2.06 14.97
CA PRO A 303 11.62 -2.92 14.76
C PRO A 303 11.26 -4.34 15.20
N GLY A 304 11.42 -5.31 14.28
CA GLY A 304 11.17 -6.72 14.60
C GLY A 304 12.29 -7.28 15.46
N ASP A 305 11.99 -7.66 16.68
CA ASP A 305 12.92 -8.32 17.60
C ASP A 305 13.02 -9.83 17.36
N GLY A 306 12.13 -10.39 16.53
CA GLY A 306 12.07 -11.83 16.24
C GLY A 306 11.55 -12.70 17.38
N SER A 307 11.03 -12.08 18.47
CA SER A 307 10.41 -12.82 19.56
C SER A 307 9.02 -13.34 19.17
N ALA A 308 8.70 -14.58 19.56
CA ALA A 308 7.35 -15.12 19.39
C ALA A 308 6.34 -14.28 20.17
N PRO A 309 5.15 -14.02 19.62
CA PRO A 309 4.11 -13.29 20.33
C PRO A 309 3.67 -14.05 21.59
N LYS A 310 3.43 -13.29 22.67
CA LYS A 310 2.94 -13.85 23.93
C LYS A 310 1.46 -14.28 23.91
N VAL A 311 0.77 -14.13 22.76
CA VAL A 311 -0.67 -14.40 22.62
C VAL A 311 -0.87 -15.63 21.74
N PRO A 312 -1.66 -16.63 22.17
CA PRO A 312 -1.96 -17.80 21.34
C PRO A 312 -2.88 -17.43 20.16
N TYR A 313 -2.66 -18.11 19.04
CA TYR A 313 -3.31 -17.93 17.73
C TYR A 313 -4.86 -17.99 17.71
N LYS A 314 -5.51 -18.30 18.84
CA LYS A 314 -6.94 -18.69 18.90
C LYS A 314 -7.96 -17.54 18.79
N ASN A 315 -7.51 -16.27 18.61
CA ASN A 315 -8.42 -15.11 18.62
C ASN A 315 -8.14 -14.09 17.48
N CYS A 316 -7.73 -14.53 16.30
CA CYS A 316 -7.61 -13.66 15.11
C CYS A 316 -8.65 -14.04 14.06
#